data_8bc0e6ae9891f862c10bb3994d4822fe
#
_entry.id   8bc0e6ae9891f862c10bb3994d4822fe
#
_cell.length_a   1.000
_cell.length_b   1.000
_cell.length_c   1.000
_cell.angle_alpha   90.00
_cell.angle_beta   90.00
_cell.angle_gamma   90.00
#
_symmetry.space_group_name_H-M   'P 1'
#
loop_
_entity.id
_entity.type
_entity.pdbx_description
1 polymer ?
#
loop_
_entity_poly.entity_id
_entity_poly.type
_entity_poly.pdbx_seq_one_letter_code
_entity_poly.pdbx_strand_id
1 'polypeptide(L)'
;MIPNTPITRQATALMERLEKEPQHVRHVTFWSIFLFEKLASLHQLSKQELELLVAGSLLHDIGWSTATEERPHHKESARLIREHRWKDLPHSQTDFIALLARYHRKSIPSPTHRRYVNLPKTRKSHLHFLAGILRVADALDRSHCQSLHPADLEIRPGVCLIHITGKDTGEAQFGIERKGDLFQQAFGHQPFLKPVS
;
A
#
# COMPACT_ATOMS: atom_id res chain seq x y z
N MET A 1 -4.08 -2.04 14.69
CA MET A 1 -5.51 -1.60 14.63
C MET A 1 -5.63 -0.39 13.71
N ILE A 2 -6.65 -0.33 12.84
CA ILE A 2 -6.88 0.83 11.95
C ILE A 2 -7.15 2.08 12.80
N PRO A 3 -6.38 3.18 12.62
CA PRO A 3 -6.62 4.43 13.34
C PRO A 3 -8.02 4.98 13.06
N ASN A 4 -8.72 5.47 14.08
CA ASN A 4 -10.05 6.06 13.92
C ASN A 4 -9.98 7.58 13.71
N THR A 5 -9.59 8.01 12.52
CA THR A 5 -9.45 9.42 12.14
C THR A 5 -10.46 9.81 11.05
N PRO A 6 -10.67 11.11 10.77
CA PRO A 6 -11.56 11.52 9.68
C PRO A 6 -11.20 10.91 8.32
N ILE A 7 -9.90 10.78 8.02
CA ILE A 7 -9.40 10.18 6.77
C ILE A 7 -9.78 8.70 6.71
N THR A 8 -9.43 7.93 7.73
CA THR A 8 -9.62 6.47 7.72
C THR A 8 -11.09 6.07 7.80
N ARG A 9 -11.94 6.84 8.52
CA ARG A 9 -13.39 6.61 8.53
C ARG A 9 -14.01 6.80 7.15
N GLN A 10 -13.65 7.89 6.44
CA GLN A 10 -14.17 8.13 5.10
C GLN A 10 -13.64 7.12 4.09
N ALA A 11 -12.36 6.72 4.19
CA ALA A 11 -11.79 5.67 3.37
C ALA A 11 -12.49 4.33 3.60
N THR A 12 -12.78 3.97 4.86
CA THR A 12 -13.55 2.74 5.18
C THR A 12 -14.94 2.79 4.57
N ALA A 13 -15.67 3.89 4.72
CA ALA A 13 -17.02 4.02 4.15
C ALA A 13 -17.01 3.96 2.61
N LEU A 14 -15.98 4.52 1.96
CA LEU A 14 -15.83 4.43 0.50
C LEU A 14 -15.49 3.00 0.08
N MET A 15 -14.58 2.34 0.79
CA MET A 15 -14.22 0.93 0.59
C MET A 15 -15.46 0.03 0.71
N GLU A 16 -16.23 0.13 1.78
CA GLU A 16 -17.43 -0.68 2.01
C GLU A 16 -18.50 -0.52 0.91
N ARG A 17 -18.51 0.62 0.24
CA ARG A 17 -19.43 0.87 -0.88
C ARG A 17 -18.97 0.31 -2.22
N LEU A 18 -17.66 0.27 -2.48
CA LEU A 18 -17.12 0.02 -3.83
C LEU A 18 -16.27 -1.24 -3.93
N GLU A 19 -15.71 -1.71 -2.81
CA GLU A 19 -14.79 -2.85 -2.82
C GLU A 19 -15.54 -4.18 -2.96
N LYS A 20 -15.04 -5.04 -3.85
CA LYS A 20 -15.60 -6.37 -4.09
C LYS A 20 -15.04 -7.43 -3.14
N GLU A 21 -13.81 -7.21 -2.67
CA GLU A 21 -13.08 -8.13 -1.79
C GLU A 21 -12.62 -7.43 -0.50
N PRO A 22 -13.55 -6.99 0.37
CA PRO A 22 -13.23 -6.17 1.53
C PRO A 22 -12.31 -6.88 2.55
N GLN A 23 -12.29 -8.20 2.57
CA GLN A 23 -11.39 -8.96 3.44
C GLN A 23 -9.94 -8.85 2.99
N HIS A 24 -9.68 -8.93 1.68
CA HIS A 24 -8.38 -8.71 1.09
C HIS A 24 -7.82 -7.33 1.47
N VAL A 25 -8.52 -6.25 1.15
CA VAL A 25 -8.01 -4.90 1.42
C VAL A 25 -7.85 -4.60 2.91
N ARG A 26 -8.66 -5.21 3.78
CA ARG A 26 -8.48 -5.12 5.24
C ARG A 26 -7.21 -5.86 5.68
N HIS A 27 -6.91 -7.02 5.11
CA HIS A 27 -5.70 -7.78 5.39
C HIS A 27 -4.45 -7.07 4.86
N VAL A 28 -4.50 -6.54 3.66
CA VAL A 28 -3.44 -5.67 3.11
C VAL A 28 -3.22 -4.43 3.99
N THR A 29 -4.28 -3.84 4.52
CA THR A 29 -4.18 -2.72 5.46
C THR A 29 -3.49 -3.13 6.77
N PHE A 30 -3.82 -4.30 7.31
CA PHE A 30 -3.16 -4.85 8.50
C PHE A 30 -1.66 -5.04 8.26
N TRP A 31 -1.27 -5.65 7.13
CA TRP A 31 0.13 -5.78 6.74
C TRP A 31 0.83 -4.44 6.53
N SER A 32 0.15 -3.47 5.92
CA SER A 32 0.69 -2.12 5.72
C SER A 32 1.01 -1.43 7.05
N ILE A 33 0.13 -1.55 8.04
CA ILE A 33 0.35 -1.00 9.38
C ILE A 33 1.55 -1.69 10.05
N PHE A 34 1.60 -3.02 10.03
CA PHE A 34 2.72 -3.78 10.61
C PHE A 34 4.06 -3.38 9.99
N LEU A 35 4.15 -3.36 8.66
CA LEU A 35 5.38 -2.96 7.96
C LEU A 35 5.76 -1.51 8.27
N PHE A 36 4.79 -0.60 8.28
CA PHE A 36 5.03 0.80 8.63
C PHE A 36 5.63 0.94 10.02
N GLU A 37 5.05 0.29 11.02
CA GLU A 37 5.52 0.35 12.41
C GLU A 37 6.92 -0.28 12.57
N LYS A 38 7.17 -1.43 11.96
CA LYS A 38 8.46 -2.13 12.02
C LYS A 38 9.60 -1.39 11.28
N LEU A 39 9.27 -0.63 10.25
CA LEU A 39 10.23 0.14 9.45
C LEU A 39 10.37 1.60 9.92
N ALA A 40 9.80 1.97 11.06
CA ALA A 40 9.76 3.36 11.54
C ALA A 40 11.15 4.00 11.69
N SER A 41 12.17 3.24 12.09
CA SER A 41 13.56 3.72 12.20
C SER A 41 14.18 4.08 10.84
N LEU A 42 13.72 3.46 9.75
CA LEU A 42 14.24 3.71 8.40
C LEU A 42 13.53 4.88 7.70
N HIS A 43 12.20 4.97 7.78
CA HIS A 43 11.46 6.00 7.07
C HIS A 43 11.20 7.27 7.91
N GLN A 44 11.17 7.20 9.22
CA GLN A 44 10.95 8.32 10.17
C GLN A 44 9.67 9.14 9.86
N LEU A 45 8.66 8.50 9.27
CA LEU A 45 7.39 9.13 8.93
C LEU A 45 6.47 9.23 10.16
N SER A 46 5.55 10.19 10.12
CA SER A 46 4.64 10.48 11.23
C SER A 46 3.35 9.66 11.18
N LYS A 47 2.50 9.82 12.20
CA LYS A 47 1.16 9.23 12.23
C LYS A 47 0.27 9.70 11.08
N GLN A 48 0.47 10.92 10.58
CA GLN A 48 -0.28 11.42 9.43
C GLN A 48 0.02 10.62 8.16
N GLU A 49 1.27 10.25 7.93
CA GLU A 49 1.65 9.39 6.82
C GLU A 49 1.07 7.97 6.97
N LEU A 50 1.00 7.45 8.21
CA LEU A 50 0.31 6.17 8.47
C LEU A 50 -1.18 6.24 8.09
N GLU A 51 -1.87 7.34 8.42
CA GLU A 51 -3.28 7.51 8.05
C GLU A 51 -3.48 7.53 6.53
N LEU A 52 -2.59 8.18 5.79
CA LEU A 52 -2.60 8.17 4.32
C LEU A 52 -2.33 6.79 3.75
N LEU A 53 -1.38 6.04 4.34
CA LEU A 53 -1.10 4.65 3.95
C LEU A 53 -2.33 3.76 4.18
N VAL A 54 -2.94 3.85 5.36
CA VAL A 54 -4.16 3.10 5.70
C VAL A 54 -5.28 3.39 4.70
N ALA A 55 -5.53 4.67 4.40
CA ALA A 55 -6.53 5.04 3.41
C ALA A 55 -6.18 4.51 2.00
N GLY A 56 -4.90 4.59 1.60
CA GLY A 56 -4.41 4.03 0.34
C GLY A 56 -4.58 2.52 0.27
N SER A 57 -4.30 1.80 1.37
CA SER A 57 -4.44 0.35 1.46
C SER A 57 -5.90 -0.11 1.40
N LEU A 58 -6.82 0.61 2.07
CA LEU A 58 -8.26 0.32 2.00
C LEU A 58 -8.85 0.54 0.61
N LEU A 59 -8.26 1.44 -0.18
CA LEU A 59 -8.83 1.94 -1.44
C LEU A 59 -8.05 1.51 -2.70
N HIS A 60 -6.97 0.74 -2.55
CA HIS A 60 -6.09 0.46 -3.68
C HIS A 60 -6.80 -0.30 -4.82
N ASP A 61 -7.78 -1.13 -4.48
CA ASP A 61 -8.46 -2.03 -5.42
C ASP A 61 -9.93 -1.68 -5.71
N ILE A 62 -10.50 -0.60 -5.15
CA ILE A 62 -11.90 -0.18 -5.41
C ILE A 62 -12.21 0.03 -6.90
N GLY A 63 -11.18 0.23 -7.71
CA GLY A 63 -11.30 0.39 -9.15
C GLY A 63 -11.73 -0.86 -9.90
N TRP A 64 -11.70 -2.05 -9.30
CA TRP A 64 -12.27 -3.26 -9.87
C TRP A 64 -13.78 -3.15 -10.11
N SER A 65 -14.46 -2.25 -9.39
CA SER A 65 -15.87 -1.97 -9.61
C SER A 65 -16.19 -1.38 -10.99
N THR A 66 -15.22 -0.71 -11.63
CA THR A 66 -15.38 0.02 -12.91
C THR A 66 -14.25 -0.22 -13.92
N ALA A 67 -13.33 -1.14 -13.62
CA ALA A 67 -12.18 -1.42 -14.49
C ALA A 67 -12.60 -2.00 -15.85
N THR A 68 -11.84 -1.63 -16.89
CA THR A 68 -11.91 -2.19 -18.24
C THR A 68 -10.50 -2.53 -18.73
N GLU A 69 -10.36 -3.18 -19.87
CA GLU A 69 -9.04 -3.46 -20.47
C GLU A 69 -8.23 -2.19 -20.72
N GLU A 70 -8.88 -1.12 -21.17
CA GLU A 70 -8.25 0.18 -21.44
C GLU A 70 -7.97 0.98 -20.18
N ARG A 71 -8.77 0.75 -19.11
CA ARG A 71 -8.70 1.44 -17.84
C ARG A 71 -8.51 0.45 -16.69
N PRO A 72 -7.26 -0.02 -16.46
CA PRO A 72 -6.96 -0.99 -15.42
C PRO A 72 -7.31 -0.46 -14.03
N HIS A 73 -7.73 -1.37 -13.11
CA HIS A 73 -8.26 -1.03 -11.79
C HIS A 73 -7.40 -0.05 -10.98
N HIS A 74 -6.08 -0.16 -10.99
CA HIS A 74 -5.20 0.77 -10.23
C HIS A 74 -5.29 2.23 -10.72
N LYS A 75 -5.62 2.45 -12.02
CA LYS A 75 -5.91 3.79 -12.56
C LYS A 75 -7.32 4.23 -12.16
N GLU A 76 -8.27 3.30 -12.22
CA GLU A 76 -9.65 3.55 -11.83
C GLU A 76 -9.78 3.80 -10.32
N SER A 77 -9.07 3.04 -9.45
CA SER A 77 -9.00 3.34 -8.02
C SER A 77 -8.54 4.78 -7.78
N ALA A 78 -7.44 5.18 -8.43
CA ALA A 78 -6.93 6.54 -8.32
C ALA A 78 -7.92 7.60 -8.84
N ARG A 79 -8.72 7.31 -9.86
CA ARG A 79 -9.79 8.19 -10.36
C ARG A 79 -10.92 8.31 -9.34
N LEU A 80 -11.46 7.18 -8.90
CA LEU A 80 -12.57 7.13 -7.93
C LEU A 80 -12.22 7.84 -6.62
N ILE A 81 -10.98 7.68 -6.12
CA ILE A 81 -10.50 8.38 -4.93
C ILE A 81 -10.54 9.90 -5.13
N ARG A 82 -10.12 10.42 -6.29
CA ARG A 82 -10.14 11.85 -6.60
C ARG A 82 -11.54 12.42 -6.78
N GLU A 83 -12.43 11.67 -7.38
CA GLU A 83 -13.81 12.08 -7.66
C GLU A 83 -14.70 11.99 -6.42
N HIS A 84 -14.26 11.24 -5.38
CA HIS A 84 -15.00 11.16 -4.14
C HIS A 84 -15.05 12.51 -3.43
N ARG A 85 -16.21 12.85 -2.88
CA ARG A 85 -16.41 14.08 -2.08
C ARG A 85 -15.92 13.84 -0.64
N TRP A 86 -14.63 14.10 -0.43
CA TRP A 86 -14.04 14.04 0.90
C TRP A 86 -14.46 15.25 1.73
N LYS A 87 -14.95 14.99 2.96
CA LYS A 87 -15.31 16.05 3.89
C LYS A 87 -14.06 16.49 4.67
N ASP A 88 -13.78 17.78 4.64
CA ASP A 88 -12.71 18.44 5.42
C ASP A 88 -11.29 17.87 5.19
N LEU A 89 -11.04 17.26 4.01
CA LEU A 89 -9.72 16.81 3.60
C LEU A 89 -9.13 17.70 2.49
N PRO A 90 -7.88 18.15 2.64
CA PRO A 90 -7.18 18.89 1.59
C PRO A 90 -7.00 18.04 0.32
N HIS A 91 -7.15 18.66 -0.85
CA HIS A 91 -6.90 17.99 -2.14
C HIS A 91 -5.51 17.36 -2.24
N SER A 92 -4.48 17.94 -1.59
CA SER A 92 -3.13 17.37 -1.56
C SER A 92 -3.07 16.01 -0.86
N GLN A 93 -3.92 15.75 0.15
CA GLN A 93 -4.00 14.46 0.82
C GLN A 93 -4.78 13.45 -0.03
N THR A 94 -5.91 13.85 -0.61
CA THR A 94 -6.72 12.96 -1.46
C THR A 94 -5.97 12.58 -2.74
N ASP A 95 -5.23 13.52 -3.36
CA ASP A 95 -4.34 13.21 -4.48
C ASP A 95 -3.22 12.25 -4.07
N PHE A 96 -2.68 12.38 -2.86
CA PHE A 96 -1.64 11.49 -2.36
C PHE A 96 -2.16 10.06 -2.13
N ILE A 97 -3.34 9.90 -1.54
CA ILE A 97 -4.03 8.61 -1.40
C ILE A 97 -4.26 7.98 -2.78
N ALA A 98 -4.72 8.78 -3.75
CA ALA A 98 -4.90 8.31 -5.12
C ALA A 98 -3.60 7.88 -5.81
N LEU A 99 -2.47 8.51 -5.48
CA LEU A 99 -1.16 8.08 -5.97
C LEU A 99 -0.70 6.78 -5.32
N LEU A 100 -0.99 6.54 -4.04
CA LEU A 100 -0.73 5.24 -3.40
C LEU A 100 -1.49 4.13 -4.12
N ALA A 101 -2.80 4.30 -4.34
CA ALA A 101 -3.62 3.36 -5.10
C ALA A 101 -3.12 3.19 -6.55
N ARG A 102 -2.63 4.28 -7.20
CA ARG A 102 -2.08 4.23 -8.56
C ARG A 102 -0.80 3.38 -8.65
N TYR A 103 0.04 3.41 -7.61
CA TYR A 103 1.38 2.80 -7.61
C TYR A 103 1.48 1.49 -6.84
N HIS A 104 0.38 0.93 -6.32
CA HIS A 104 0.42 -0.37 -5.63
C HIS A 104 0.85 -1.53 -6.54
N ARG A 105 0.77 -1.35 -7.88
CA ARG A 105 1.19 -2.33 -8.89
C ARG A 105 1.62 -1.69 -10.21
N LYS A 106 2.16 -2.51 -11.12
CA LYS A 106 2.63 -2.08 -12.46
C LYS A 106 3.72 -1.03 -12.33
N SER A 107 3.54 0.12 -12.98
CA SER A 107 4.54 1.19 -13.02
C SER A 107 4.83 1.76 -11.63
N ILE A 108 6.09 1.99 -11.34
CA ILE A 108 6.55 2.79 -10.20
C ILE A 108 6.46 4.30 -10.52
N PRO A 109 6.56 5.20 -9.51
CA PRO A 109 6.65 6.64 -9.74
C PRO A 109 7.75 7.01 -10.76
N SER A 110 7.41 7.86 -11.74
CA SER A 110 8.33 8.21 -12.84
C SER A 110 8.25 9.70 -13.16
N PRO A 111 9.36 10.32 -13.63
CA PRO A 111 9.37 11.71 -14.13
C PRO A 111 8.37 11.98 -15.28
N THR A 112 7.90 10.95 -15.96
CA THR A 112 6.87 11.08 -17.00
C THR A 112 5.45 11.17 -16.45
N HIS A 113 5.26 10.91 -15.15
CA HIS A 113 3.96 10.94 -14.51
C HIS A 113 3.66 12.33 -13.95
N ARG A 114 2.87 13.14 -14.67
CA ARG A 114 2.57 14.54 -14.33
C ARG A 114 2.22 14.78 -12.86
N ARG A 115 1.37 13.97 -12.26
CA ARG A 115 0.96 14.17 -10.86
C ARG A 115 2.09 13.88 -9.86
N TYR A 116 2.95 12.91 -10.18
CA TYR A 116 4.14 12.64 -9.37
C TYR A 116 5.17 13.78 -9.47
N VAL A 117 5.43 14.27 -10.69
CA VAL A 117 6.41 15.36 -10.91
C VAL A 117 6.06 16.60 -10.11
N ASN A 118 4.77 16.92 -10.00
CA ASN A 118 4.28 18.10 -9.27
C ASN A 118 4.32 17.97 -7.75
N LEU A 119 4.67 16.79 -7.19
CA LEU A 119 4.85 16.67 -5.76
C LEU A 119 6.13 17.37 -5.28
N PRO A 120 6.11 18.02 -4.10
CA PRO A 120 7.34 18.46 -3.42
C PRO A 120 8.31 17.29 -3.19
N LYS A 121 9.62 17.59 -3.13
CA LYS A 121 10.66 16.55 -2.98
C LYS A 121 10.41 15.64 -1.77
N THR A 122 10.06 16.21 -0.63
CA THR A 122 9.72 15.47 0.60
C THR A 122 8.53 14.53 0.38
N ARG A 123 7.47 15.00 -0.30
CA ARG A 123 6.29 14.17 -0.60
C ARG A 123 6.59 13.06 -1.60
N LYS A 124 7.54 13.25 -2.52
CA LYS A 124 8.03 12.17 -3.41
C LYS A 124 8.69 11.06 -2.60
N SER A 125 9.56 11.42 -1.64
CA SER A 125 10.19 10.45 -0.73
C SER A 125 9.15 9.68 0.10
N HIS A 126 8.19 10.39 0.72
CA HIS A 126 7.10 9.75 1.46
C HIS A 126 6.29 8.79 0.58
N LEU A 127 5.99 9.19 -0.66
CA LEU A 127 5.27 8.32 -1.60
C LEU A 127 6.05 7.04 -1.92
N HIS A 128 7.36 7.13 -2.10
CA HIS A 128 8.20 5.95 -2.37
C HIS A 128 8.15 4.96 -1.19
N PHE A 129 8.32 5.45 0.05
CA PHE A 129 8.21 4.60 1.24
C PHE A 129 6.82 3.95 1.34
N LEU A 130 5.76 4.74 1.29
CA LEU A 130 4.41 4.25 1.53
C LEU A 130 3.89 3.35 0.40
N ALA A 131 4.18 3.69 -0.86
CA ALA A 131 3.81 2.83 -1.99
C ALA A 131 4.66 1.55 -2.01
N GLY A 132 5.93 1.61 -1.61
CA GLY A 132 6.78 0.42 -1.42
C GLY A 132 6.20 -0.53 -0.39
N ILE A 133 5.80 -0.01 0.79
CA ILE A 133 5.11 -0.79 1.83
C ILE A 133 3.82 -1.41 1.28
N LEU A 134 2.95 -0.62 0.63
CA LEU A 134 1.69 -1.11 0.10
C LEU A 134 1.88 -2.22 -0.96
N ARG A 135 2.88 -2.11 -1.83
CA ARG A 135 3.21 -3.15 -2.83
C ARG A 135 3.60 -4.48 -2.19
N VAL A 136 4.40 -4.44 -1.12
CA VAL A 136 4.77 -5.64 -0.36
C VAL A 136 3.55 -6.18 0.39
N ALA A 137 2.78 -5.34 1.07
CA ALA A 137 1.58 -5.73 1.80
C ALA A 137 0.54 -6.41 0.89
N ASP A 138 0.30 -5.87 -0.32
CA ASP A 138 -0.58 -6.47 -1.32
C ASP A 138 -0.02 -7.80 -1.87
N ALA A 139 1.30 -7.93 -1.99
CA ALA A 139 1.92 -9.20 -2.38
C ALA A 139 1.78 -10.29 -1.32
N LEU A 140 1.70 -9.93 -0.02
CA LEU A 140 1.54 -10.86 1.09
C LEU A 140 0.14 -11.51 1.16
N ASP A 141 -0.86 -10.92 0.54
CA ASP A 141 -2.20 -11.52 0.39
C ASP A 141 -2.56 -11.76 -1.09
N ARG A 142 -1.58 -12.13 -1.90
CA ARG A 142 -1.74 -12.37 -3.34
C ARG A 142 -2.79 -13.43 -3.67
N SER A 143 -2.94 -14.44 -2.82
CA SER A 143 -3.95 -15.51 -2.98
C SER A 143 -5.36 -15.05 -2.56
N HIS A 144 -5.50 -13.88 -1.95
CA HIS A 144 -6.73 -13.34 -1.35
C HIS A 144 -7.36 -14.27 -0.28
N CYS A 145 -6.53 -15.14 0.33
CA CYS A 145 -6.97 -16.12 1.33
C CYS A 145 -6.73 -15.67 2.77
N GLN A 146 -6.09 -14.52 3.01
CA GLN A 146 -5.69 -14.00 4.31
C GLN A 146 -4.93 -15.02 5.17
N SER A 147 -4.17 -15.91 4.53
CA SER A 147 -3.55 -17.09 5.16
C SER A 147 -2.23 -16.80 5.86
N LEU A 148 -1.60 -15.64 5.59
CA LEU A 148 -0.31 -15.24 6.17
C LEU A 148 -0.48 -14.22 7.28
N HIS A 149 0.27 -14.41 8.37
CA HIS A 149 0.29 -13.49 9.50
C HIS A 149 1.71 -13.08 9.86
N PRO A 150 1.95 -11.80 10.26
CA PRO A 150 3.26 -11.35 10.65
C PRO A 150 3.66 -11.94 12.00
N ALA A 151 4.90 -12.42 12.08
CA ALA A 151 5.55 -12.79 13.33
C ALA A 151 6.55 -11.71 13.77
N ASP A 152 7.48 -11.31 12.88
CA ASP A 152 8.45 -10.26 13.15
C ASP A 152 9.03 -9.71 11.82
N LEU A 153 9.94 -8.71 11.94
CA LEU A 153 10.71 -8.15 10.83
C LEU A 153 12.15 -7.88 11.27
N GLU A 154 13.09 -8.35 10.48
CA GLU A 154 14.52 -8.18 10.74
C GLU A 154 15.20 -7.44 9.57
N ILE A 155 15.96 -6.40 9.87
CA ILE A 155 16.78 -5.69 8.89
C ILE A 155 18.21 -6.22 8.96
N ARG A 156 18.71 -6.68 7.80
CA ARG A 156 20.10 -7.06 7.58
C ARG A 156 20.70 -6.24 6.44
N PRO A 157 22.01 -6.20 6.25
CA PRO A 157 22.62 -5.50 5.13
C PRO A 157 22.01 -5.90 3.80
N GLY A 158 21.34 -4.97 3.12
CA GLY A 158 20.67 -5.18 1.83
C GLY A 158 19.38 -6.00 1.83
N VAL A 159 18.94 -6.53 2.98
CA VAL A 159 17.80 -7.45 3.07
C VAL A 159 16.84 -7.06 4.19
N CYS A 160 15.54 -7.09 3.90
CA CYS A 160 14.46 -7.02 4.88
C CYS A 160 13.79 -8.40 4.97
N LEU A 161 14.02 -9.12 6.07
CA LEU A 161 13.41 -10.42 6.34
C LEU A 161 12.08 -10.23 7.05
N ILE A 162 10.99 -10.62 6.40
CA ILE A 162 9.63 -10.58 6.94
C ILE A 162 9.31 -11.97 7.47
N HIS A 163 9.35 -12.13 8.80
CA HIS A 163 9.02 -13.38 9.46
C HIS A 163 7.50 -13.56 9.48
N ILE A 164 7.04 -14.72 9.01
CA ILE A 164 5.63 -15.00 8.80
C ILE A 164 5.25 -16.37 9.35
N THR A 165 3.99 -16.49 9.76
CA THR A 165 3.30 -17.77 9.98
C THR A 165 2.18 -17.93 8.98
N GLY A 166 1.73 -19.17 8.74
CA GLY A 166 0.62 -19.45 7.84
C GLY A 166 1.00 -20.30 6.64
N LYS A 167 0.14 -20.26 5.61
CA LYS A 167 0.23 -21.08 4.39
C LYS A 167 0.41 -20.20 3.15
N ASP A 168 0.62 -20.82 1.98
CA ASP A 168 0.72 -20.12 0.68
C ASP A 168 1.92 -19.14 0.54
N THR A 169 2.99 -19.43 1.26
CA THR A 169 4.22 -18.60 1.26
C THR A 169 4.84 -18.45 -0.12
N GLY A 170 4.70 -19.46 -1.00
CA GLY A 170 5.22 -19.42 -2.37
C GLY A 170 4.55 -18.35 -3.25
N GLU A 171 3.22 -18.22 -3.17
CA GLU A 171 2.48 -17.19 -3.90
C GLU A 171 2.86 -15.78 -3.43
N ALA A 172 2.99 -15.59 -2.12
CA ALA A 172 3.41 -14.32 -1.56
C ALA A 172 4.86 -13.96 -1.93
N GLN A 173 5.79 -14.93 -1.84
CA GLN A 173 7.18 -14.73 -2.26
C GLN A 173 7.28 -14.34 -3.73
N PHE A 174 6.57 -15.05 -4.62
CA PHE A 174 6.49 -14.68 -6.03
C PHE A 174 5.90 -13.28 -6.25
N GLY A 175 4.89 -12.92 -5.45
CA GLY A 175 4.32 -11.57 -5.45
C GLY A 175 5.34 -10.49 -5.07
N ILE A 176 6.14 -10.73 -4.03
CA ILE A 176 7.21 -9.83 -3.56
C ILE A 176 8.29 -9.67 -4.62
N GLU A 177 8.72 -10.73 -5.27
CA GLU A 177 9.73 -10.66 -6.35
C GLU A 177 9.27 -9.76 -7.50
N ARG A 178 7.97 -9.73 -7.79
CA ARG A 178 7.39 -8.89 -8.85
C ARG A 178 7.04 -7.47 -8.46
N LYS A 179 6.83 -7.20 -7.17
CA LYS A 179 6.32 -5.91 -6.66
C LYS A 179 7.26 -5.22 -5.69
N GLY A 180 8.30 -5.90 -5.19
CA GLY A 180 9.23 -5.38 -4.19
C GLY A 180 10.26 -4.37 -4.69
N ASP A 181 10.29 -4.08 -5.99
CA ASP A 181 11.19 -3.14 -6.64
C ASP A 181 11.17 -1.74 -6.01
N LEU A 182 9.97 -1.18 -5.81
CA LEU A 182 9.80 0.14 -5.19
C LEU A 182 10.19 0.14 -3.70
N PHE A 183 9.93 -0.95 -2.98
CA PHE A 183 10.36 -1.12 -1.60
C PHE A 183 11.89 -1.10 -1.51
N GLN A 184 12.56 -1.89 -2.36
CA GLN A 184 14.02 -1.92 -2.42
C GLN A 184 14.62 -0.55 -2.75
N GLN A 185 14.02 0.18 -3.71
CA GLN A 185 14.47 1.53 -4.04
C GLN A 185 14.30 2.52 -2.89
N ALA A 186 13.21 2.42 -2.13
CA ALA A 186 12.90 3.34 -1.05
C ALA A 186 13.72 3.07 0.21
N PHE A 187 13.88 1.80 0.58
CA PHE A 187 14.51 1.38 1.84
C PHE A 187 15.96 0.91 1.70
N GLY A 188 16.44 0.65 0.48
CA GLY A 188 17.77 0.07 0.24
C GLY A 188 17.87 -1.41 0.61
N HIS A 189 16.74 -2.08 0.89
CA HIS A 189 16.68 -3.46 1.35
C HIS A 189 15.67 -4.26 0.51
N GLN A 190 16.10 -5.41 0.01
CA GLN A 190 15.20 -6.30 -0.71
C GLN A 190 14.32 -7.09 0.26
N PRO A 191 12.98 -7.10 0.09
CA PRO A 191 12.09 -7.84 0.97
C PRO A 191 12.12 -9.33 0.64
N PHE A 192 12.20 -10.19 1.69
CA PHE A 192 12.12 -11.64 1.61
C PHE A 192 11.24 -12.20 2.72
N LEU A 193 10.53 -13.28 2.42
CA LEU A 193 9.76 -14.02 3.42
C LEU A 193 10.63 -15.05 4.13
N LYS A 194 10.42 -15.14 5.43
CA LYS A 194 11.01 -16.18 6.28
C LYS A 194 9.89 -16.84 7.09
N PRO A 195 9.40 -18.01 6.66
CA PRO A 195 8.46 -18.78 7.47
C PRO A 195 9.07 -19.10 8.84
N VAL A 196 8.26 -18.98 9.89
CA VAL A 196 8.59 -19.42 11.24
C VAL A 196 7.59 -20.50 11.67
N SER A 197 8.10 -21.50 12.36
CA SER A 197 7.33 -22.62 12.90
C SER A 197 6.57 -22.24 14.17
#